data_ac3c17481cfb10ee9c375cf3e5de767c
#
_entry.id   ac3c17481cfb10ee9c375cf3e5de767c
#
_cell.length_a   1.000
_cell.length_b   1.000
_cell.length_c   1.000
_cell.angle_alpha   90.00
_cell.angle_beta   90.00
_cell.angle_gamma   90.00
#
_symmetry.space_group_name_H-M   'P 1'
#
loop_
_entity.id
_entity.type
_entity.pdbx_description
1 polymer ?
#
loop_
_entity_poly.entity_id
_entity_poly.type
_entity_poly.pdbx_seq_one_letter_code
_entity_poly.pdbx_strand_id
1 'polypeptide(L)'
;MTTSNIIRERKPDSWAWNPNKPTAQLMGRYQPWHAGHRALFIRAHERVGQVAVLVRSQEKSDNNPYSYTEVKEAIERDLTKHGYIIDHDFVVIQVPNITDITTGRDVGYTITAETLPEHIEKISATKIRAREKKL
;
A
#
# COMPACT_ATOMS: atom_id res chain seq x y z
N MET A 1 22.92 -9.37 20.94
CA MET A 1 22.42 -9.46 20.86
C MET A 1 21.77 -9.40 20.78
N THR A 2 21.62 -8.90 20.83
CA THR A 2 21.07 -8.88 20.89
C THR A 2 20.31 -8.73 20.61
N THR A 3 19.87 -8.64 20.87
CA THR A 3 19.18 -8.60 20.80
C THR A 3 18.48 -8.23 20.65
N SER A 4 18.01 -8.00 20.98
CA SER A 4 17.41 -7.76 21.07
C SER A 4 16.87 -7.15 20.91
N ASN A 5 16.60 -6.94 21.37
CA ASN A 5 16.23 -6.60 21.43
C ASN A 5 15.72 -6.36 20.92
N ILE A 6 15.36 -6.69 21.07
CA ILE A 6 14.94 -6.67 20.68
C ILE A 6 14.50 -6.36 20.14
N ILE A 7 14.31 -6.55 20.93
CA ILE A 7 13.90 -6.17 20.43
C ILE A 7 13.69 -5.49 19.50
N ARG A 8 13.76 -5.25 19.70
CA ARG A 8 13.52 -4.53 18.64
C ARG A 8 14.47 -3.48 18.36
N GLU A 9 15.38 -3.34 19.11
CA GLU A 9 16.40 -2.39 18.87
C GLU A 9 17.07 -2.68 17.56
N ARG A 10 17.03 -3.92 17.14
CA ARG A 10 17.60 -4.23 15.90
C ARG A 10 16.83 -5.33 15.24
N LYS A 11 16.40 -5.09 14.01
CA LYS A 11 15.76 -6.13 13.22
C LYS A 11 16.83 -7.04 12.63
N PRO A 12 16.61 -8.36 12.60
CA PRO A 12 17.46 -9.23 11.79
C PRO A 12 17.43 -8.79 10.33
N ASP A 13 18.49 -9.05 9.59
CA ASP A 13 18.55 -8.69 8.19
C ASP A 13 17.37 -9.22 7.40
N SER A 14 16.86 -10.39 7.78
CA SER A 14 15.70 -10.97 7.09
C SER A 14 14.42 -10.17 7.34
N TRP A 15 14.38 -9.30 8.34
CA TRP A 15 13.24 -8.46 8.65
C TRP A 15 13.32 -7.10 7.98
N ALA A 16 14.51 -6.68 7.55
CA ALA A 16 14.65 -5.38 6.95
C ALA A 16 14.08 -5.41 5.54
N TRP A 17 13.58 -4.26 5.09
CA TRP A 17 13.19 -4.09 3.71
C TRP A 17 14.38 -4.36 2.81
N ASN A 18 14.19 -5.20 1.81
CA ASN A 18 15.26 -5.56 0.90
C ASN A 18 14.85 -5.20 -0.53
N PRO A 19 15.41 -4.13 -1.11
CA PRO A 19 15.00 -3.70 -2.44
C PRO A 19 15.36 -4.70 -3.54
N ASN A 20 16.17 -5.69 -3.23
CA ASN A 20 16.57 -6.69 -4.22
C ASN A 20 15.64 -7.90 -4.25
N LYS A 21 14.73 -8.00 -3.30
CA LYS A 21 13.76 -9.10 -3.29
C LYS A 21 12.63 -8.81 -4.26
N PRO A 22 12.01 -9.87 -4.80
CA PRO A 22 10.78 -9.69 -5.56
C PRO A 22 9.78 -8.88 -4.74
N THR A 23 9.18 -7.89 -5.37
CA THR A 23 8.30 -6.93 -4.70
C THR A 23 7.08 -6.68 -5.58
N ALA A 24 5.90 -6.72 -4.99
CA ALA A 24 4.69 -6.33 -5.69
C ALA A 24 4.52 -4.82 -5.57
N GLN A 25 3.99 -4.20 -6.63
CA GLN A 25 3.65 -2.79 -6.63
C GLN A 25 2.14 -2.66 -6.49
N LEU A 26 1.70 -1.79 -5.59
CA LEU A 26 0.30 -1.46 -5.43
C LEU A 26 0.21 0.05 -5.48
N MET A 27 -0.31 0.62 -6.58
CA MET A 27 -0.31 2.07 -6.77
C MET A 27 -1.73 2.61 -6.81
N GLY A 28 -1.95 3.75 -6.15
CA GLY A 28 -3.23 4.43 -6.15
C GLY A 28 -3.14 5.77 -5.46
N ARG A 29 -4.28 6.48 -5.43
CA ARG A 29 -4.37 7.74 -4.72
C ARG A 29 -4.70 7.54 -3.24
N TYR A 30 -5.49 6.52 -2.95
CA TYR A 30 -5.89 6.13 -1.58
C TYR A 30 -6.56 7.28 -0.82
N GLN A 31 -7.69 7.73 -1.35
CA GLN A 31 -8.41 8.91 -0.86
C GLN A 31 -9.82 8.57 -0.35
N PRO A 32 -9.96 7.82 0.75
CA PRO A 32 -8.92 7.25 1.60
C PRO A 32 -8.57 5.80 1.26
N TRP A 33 -7.56 5.28 1.92
CA TRP A 33 -7.27 3.85 1.98
C TRP A 33 -8.43 3.14 2.68
N HIS A 34 -8.84 2.01 2.15
CA HIS A 34 -9.98 1.28 2.74
C HIS A 34 -9.77 -0.23 2.62
N ALA A 35 -10.77 -0.98 3.12
CA ALA A 35 -10.69 -2.43 3.20
C ALA A 35 -10.48 -3.11 1.84
N GLY A 36 -10.98 -2.50 0.76
CA GLY A 36 -10.73 -3.02 -0.59
C GLY A 36 -9.25 -2.96 -0.96
N HIS A 37 -8.60 -1.85 -0.61
CA HIS A 37 -7.15 -1.71 -0.84
C HIS A 37 -6.38 -2.70 0.03
N ARG A 38 -6.79 -2.87 1.29
CA ARG A 38 -6.15 -3.84 2.16
C ARG A 38 -6.26 -5.25 1.59
N ALA A 39 -7.42 -5.60 1.03
CA ALA A 39 -7.61 -6.91 0.44
C ALA A 39 -6.65 -7.15 -0.73
N LEU A 40 -6.44 -6.12 -1.58
CA LEU A 40 -5.47 -6.20 -2.66
C LEU A 40 -4.06 -6.37 -2.11
N PHE A 41 -3.73 -5.62 -1.06
CA PHE A 41 -2.43 -5.74 -0.41
C PHE A 41 -2.19 -7.16 0.08
N ILE A 42 -3.18 -7.73 0.77
CA ILE A 42 -3.04 -9.09 1.33
C ILE A 42 -2.77 -10.10 0.22
N ARG A 43 -3.52 -10.00 -0.90
CA ARG A 43 -3.32 -10.89 -2.03
C ARG A 43 -1.92 -10.75 -2.62
N ALA A 44 -1.47 -9.51 -2.81
CA ALA A 44 -0.14 -9.25 -3.35
C ALA A 44 0.94 -9.76 -2.42
N HIS A 45 0.77 -9.54 -1.12
CA HIS A 45 1.74 -9.99 -0.11
C HIS A 45 1.82 -11.52 -0.08
N GLU A 46 0.69 -12.20 -0.13
CA GLU A 46 0.66 -13.66 -0.15
C GLU A 46 1.39 -14.22 -1.35
N ARG A 47 1.29 -13.54 -2.49
CA ARG A 47 1.87 -14.01 -3.74
C ARG A 47 3.35 -13.72 -3.83
N VAL A 48 3.80 -12.57 -3.34
CA VAL A 48 5.15 -12.09 -3.58
C VAL A 48 5.99 -11.96 -2.31
N GLY A 49 5.36 -11.64 -1.18
CA GLY A 49 6.03 -11.58 0.13
C GLY A 49 6.47 -10.20 0.57
N GLN A 50 6.50 -9.23 -0.34
CA GLN A 50 6.94 -7.86 -0.04
C GLN A 50 6.19 -6.93 -0.99
N VAL A 51 5.68 -5.81 -0.46
CA VAL A 51 4.83 -4.92 -1.24
C VAL A 51 5.29 -3.47 -1.09
N ALA A 52 5.45 -2.79 -2.22
CA ALA A 52 5.65 -1.34 -2.24
C ALA A 52 4.31 -0.70 -2.54
N VAL A 53 3.78 0.06 -1.57
CA VAL A 53 2.54 0.80 -1.73
C VAL A 53 2.89 2.19 -2.22
N LEU A 54 2.57 2.48 -3.46
CA LEU A 54 2.95 3.73 -4.12
C LEU A 54 1.76 4.68 -4.11
N VAL A 55 1.93 5.81 -3.43
CA VAL A 55 0.87 6.81 -3.30
C VAL A 55 1.07 7.85 -4.39
N ARG A 56 0.14 7.85 -5.35
CA ARG A 56 0.21 8.75 -6.49
C ARG A 56 -0.19 10.16 -6.08
N SER A 57 0.66 11.12 -6.38
CA SER A 57 0.47 12.50 -5.97
C SER A 57 -0.69 13.15 -6.71
N GLN A 58 -1.51 13.91 -5.97
CA GLN A 58 -2.62 14.67 -6.52
C GLN A 58 -2.69 16.00 -5.77
N GLU A 59 -3.12 17.04 -6.47
CA GLU A 59 -3.40 18.29 -5.80
C GLU A 59 -4.65 18.13 -4.93
N LYS A 60 -4.65 18.83 -3.81
CA LYS A 60 -5.78 18.76 -2.90
C LYS A 60 -7.05 19.28 -3.59
N SER A 61 -8.14 18.52 -3.41
CA SER A 61 -9.41 18.84 -4.04
C SER A 61 -10.50 18.06 -3.32
N ASP A 62 -11.76 18.25 -3.76
CA ASP A 62 -12.86 17.48 -3.19
C ASP A 62 -12.68 15.98 -3.38
N ASN A 63 -12.06 15.57 -4.47
CA ASN A 63 -11.80 14.17 -4.74
C ASN A 63 -10.51 13.68 -4.12
N ASN A 64 -9.64 14.57 -3.67
CA ASN A 64 -8.36 14.25 -3.08
C ASN A 64 -8.15 15.13 -1.84
N PRO A 65 -8.98 14.94 -0.78
CA PRO A 65 -8.93 15.83 0.39
C PRO A 65 -7.79 15.54 1.34
N TYR A 66 -7.12 14.40 1.21
CA TYR A 66 -6.10 13.98 2.17
C TYR A 66 -4.70 14.21 1.63
N SER A 67 -3.81 14.72 2.49
CA SER A 67 -2.40 14.91 2.14
C SER A 67 -1.71 13.56 2.07
N TYR A 68 -0.52 13.54 1.46
CA TYR A 68 0.27 12.32 1.44
C TYR A 68 0.56 11.81 2.85
N THR A 69 0.90 12.72 3.77
CA THR A 69 1.19 12.33 5.15
C THR A 69 -0.02 11.65 5.79
N GLU A 70 -1.22 12.20 5.59
CA GLU A 70 -2.44 11.60 6.11
C GLU A 70 -2.69 10.23 5.50
N VAL A 71 -2.49 10.10 4.19
CA VAL A 71 -2.66 8.83 3.50
C VAL A 71 -1.67 7.79 4.01
N LYS A 72 -0.39 8.18 4.10
CA LYS A 72 0.66 7.28 4.57
C LYS A 72 0.37 6.77 5.97
N GLU A 73 -0.01 7.68 6.87
CA GLU A 73 -0.33 7.30 8.24
C GLU A 73 -1.52 6.36 8.32
N ALA A 74 -2.53 6.59 7.49
CA ALA A 74 -3.71 5.73 7.47
C ALA A 74 -3.35 4.31 6.99
N ILE A 75 -2.53 4.22 5.95
CA ILE A 75 -2.09 2.92 5.41
C ILE A 75 -1.26 2.19 6.46
N GLU A 76 -0.29 2.86 7.05
CA GLU A 76 0.59 2.24 8.03
C GLU A 76 -0.18 1.78 9.25
N ARG A 77 -1.11 2.60 9.72
CA ARG A 77 -1.94 2.24 10.88
C ARG A 77 -2.80 1.02 10.59
N ASP A 78 -3.44 1.00 9.43
CA ASP A 78 -4.32 -0.10 9.07
C ASP A 78 -3.55 -1.41 8.91
N LEU A 79 -2.44 -1.37 8.20
CA LEU A 79 -1.68 -2.59 7.92
C LEU A 79 -0.97 -3.12 9.16
N THR A 80 -0.44 -2.23 10.01
CA THR A 80 0.20 -2.70 11.25
C THR A 80 -0.84 -3.27 12.20
N LYS A 81 -2.04 -2.70 12.22
CA LYS A 81 -3.14 -3.26 13.01
C LYS A 81 -3.46 -4.68 12.58
N HIS A 82 -3.25 -5.01 11.32
CA HIS A 82 -3.53 -6.33 10.77
C HIS A 82 -2.30 -7.25 10.75
N GLY A 83 -1.23 -6.86 11.44
CA GLY A 83 -0.09 -7.74 11.66
C GLY A 83 1.08 -7.58 10.69
N TYR A 84 1.01 -6.61 9.78
CA TYR A 84 2.11 -6.39 8.83
C TYR A 84 3.10 -5.39 9.40
N ILE A 85 4.37 -5.56 9.05
CA ILE A 85 5.46 -4.80 9.65
C ILE A 85 6.03 -3.81 8.64
N ILE A 86 6.06 -2.53 9.02
CA ILE A 86 6.65 -1.47 8.20
C ILE A 86 8.13 -1.77 7.98
N ASP A 87 8.62 -1.54 6.77
CA ASP A 87 10.02 -1.76 6.40
C ASP A 87 10.42 -3.22 6.47
N HIS A 88 9.43 -4.11 6.42
CA HIS A 88 9.65 -5.53 6.28
C HIS A 88 8.66 -6.09 5.28
N ASP A 89 7.37 -6.03 5.62
CA ASP A 89 6.31 -6.52 4.73
C ASP A 89 5.98 -5.50 3.66
N PHE A 90 6.13 -4.22 3.98
CA PHE A 90 5.74 -3.16 3.05
C PHE A 90 6.47 -1.86 3.34
N VAL A 91 6.51 -1.01 2.33
CA VAL A 91 6.89 0.40 2.45
C VAL A 91 5.82 1.23 1.76
N VAL A 92 5.65 2.47 2.21
CA VAL A 92 4.75 3.43 1.57
C VAL A 92 5.61 4.53 0.96
N ILE A 93 5.46 4.76 -0.33
CA ILE A 93 6.30 5.69 -1.08
C ILE A 93 5.43 6.66 -1.85
N GLN A 94 5.75 7.95 -1.76
CA GLN A 94 5.09 8.95 -2.58
C GLN A 94 5.70 8.92 -3.98
N VAL A 95 4.85 8.88 -5.01
CA VAL A 95 5.31 8.92 -6.40
C VAL A 95 4.59 10.06 -7.11
N PRO A 96 5.13 10.52 -8.25
CA PRO A 96 4.45 11.54 -9.05
C PRO A 96 3.07 11.08 -9.50
N ASN A 97 2.34 12.00 -10.13
CA ASN A 97 1.02 11.67 -10.69
C ASN A 97 1.20 10.83 -11.95
N ILE A 98 1.54 9.57 -11.75
CA ILE A 98 1.79 8.63 -12.82
C ILE A 98 0.47 8.26 -13.48
N THR A 99 0.36 8.51 -14.77
CA THR A 99 -0.84 8.23 -15.55
C THR A 99 -0.61 7.24 -16.68
N ASP A 100 0.64 6.82 -16.84
CA ASP A 100 1.00 5.89 -17.92
C ASP A 100 2.07 4.94 -17.43
N ILE A 101 1.95 3.68 -17.77
CA ILE A 101 2.98 2.68 -17.50
C ILE A 101 3.49 2.20 -18.86
N THR A 102 4.70 2.63 -19.20
CA THR A 102 5.27 2.33 -20.50
C THR A 102 6.30 1.21 -20.35
N THR A 103 6.15 0.17 -21.15
CA THR A 103 7.11 -0.92 -21.15
C THR A 103 7.63 -1.09 -22.58
N GLY A 104 8.86 -1.55 -22.71
CA GLY A 104 9.40 -1.92 -23.99
C GLY A 104 9.26 -3.41 -24.17
N ARG A 105 10.40 -4.09 -24.16
CA ARG A 105 10.37 -5.54 -24.23
C ARG A 105 9.97 -6.11 -22.90
N ASP A 106 9.73 -7.42 -22.89
CA ASP A 106 9.48 -8.14 -21.66
C ASP A 106 10.62 -7.88 -20.68
N VAL A 107 10.28 -7.36 -19.51
CA VAL A 107 11.25 -7.00 -18.48
C VAL A 107 11.14 -7.89 -17.26
N GLY A 108 10.40 -8.97 -17.37
CA GLY A 108 10.40 -10.02 -16.35
C GLY A 108 9.44 -9.78 -15.22
N TYR A 109 8.51 -8.83 -15.31
CA TYR A 109 7.51 -8.74 -14.26
C TYR A 109 6.14 -9.22 -14.72
N THR A 110 5.33 -9.56 -13.73
CA THR A 110 3.97 -10.04 -13.93
C THR A 110 3.01 -8.90 -13.65
N ILE A 111 1.98 -8.78 -14.47
CA ILE A 111 0.89 -7.84 -14.21
C ILE A 111 -0.32 -8.67 -13.83
N THR A 112 -0.77 -8.52 -12.58
CA THR A 112 -1.85 -9.32 -12.03
C THR A 112 -3.06 -8.45 -11.74
N ALA A 113 -4.22 -8.86 -12.27
CA ALA A 113 -5.49 -8.22 -11.93
C ALA A 113 -6.22 -9.16 -10.97
N GLU A 114 -6.57 -8.63 -9.79
CA GLU A 114 -7.24 -9.42 -8.77
C GLU A 114 -8.74 -9.26 -8.88
N THR A 115 -9.47 -10.35 -8.73
CA THR A 115 -10.91 -10.32 -8.60
C THR A 115 -11.23 -10.57 -7.14
N LEU A 116 -11.85 -9.59 -6.49
CA LEU A 116 -12.16 -9.66 -5.07
C LEU A 116 -13.63 -10.06 -4.88
N PRO A 117 -13.99 -10.59 -3.69
CA PRO A 117 -15.40 -10.86 -3.41
C PRO A 117 -16.28 -9.64 -3.61
N GLU A 118 -17.52 -9.86 -3.98
CA GLU A 118 -18.43 -8.76 -4.32
C GLU A 118 -18.55 -7.73 -3.19
N HIS A 119 -18.62 -8.19 -1.95
CA HIS A 119 -18.78 -7.26 -0.83
C HIS A 119 -17.56 -6.35 -0.66
N ILE A 120 -16.40 -6.78 -1.11
CA ILE A 120 -15.18 -5.95 -1.11
C ILE A 120 -15.19 -5.02 -2.31
N GLU A 121 -15.57 -5.54 -3.49
CA GLU A 121 -15.60 -4.76 -4.72
C GLU A 121 -16.54 -3.56 -4.61
N LYS A 122 -17.56 -3.66 -3.75
CA LYS A 122 -18.52 -2.58 -3.58
C LYS A 122 -17.99 -1.42 -2.73
N ILE A 123 -16.86 -1.61 -2.05
CA ILE A 123 -16.29 -0.54 -1.23
C ILE A 123 -15.73 0.53 -2.17
N SER A 124 -16.06 1.78 -1.89
CA SER A 124 -15.70 2.87 -2.79
C SER A 124 -15.22 4.07 -1.99
N ALA A 125 -14.05 4.59 -2.36
CA ALA A 125 -13.51 5.80 -1.74
C ALA A 125 -14.47 6.98 -1.93
N THR A 126 -15.12 7.05 -3.09
CA THR A 126 -16.10 8.11 -3.35
C THR A 126 -17.23 8.07 -2.35
N LYS A 127 -17.76 6.88 -2.06
CA LYS A 127 -18.84 6.74 -1.08
C LYS A 127 -18.36 7.06 0.33
N ILE A 128 -17.13 6.66 0.66
CA ILE A 128 -16.57 6.95 1.98
C ILE A 128 -16.42 8.45 2.17
N ARG A 129 -15.87 9.15 1.17
CA ARG A 129 -15.70 10.59 1.25
C ARG A 129 -17.04 11.29 1.40
N ALA A 130 -18.08 10.82 0.71
CA ALA A 130 -19.39 11.41 0.79
C ALA A 130 -19.96 11.30 2.21
N ARG A 131 -19.76 10.14 2.86
CA ARG A 131 -20.20 9.96 4.24
C ARG A 131 -19.45 10.88 5.19
N GLU A 132 -18.15 11.00 5.01
CA GLU A 132 -17.33 11.85 5.88
C GLU A 132 -17.71 13.32 5.75
N LYS A 133 -18.08 13.76 4.55
CA LYS A 133 -18.49 15.12 4.32
C LYS A 133 -19.80 15.47 5.06
N LYS A 134 -20.64 14.49 5.26
CA LYS A 134 -21.92 14.72 5.94
C LYS A 134 -21.79 14.81 7.44
N LEU A 135 -20.67 14.41 7.96
CA LEU A 135 -20.41 14.48 9.38
C LEU A 135 -19.86 15.84 9.76
#